data_37f48d01ab4e58d9c150c20ed9ebe124
#
_entry.id   37f48d01ab4e58d9c150c20ed9ebe124
#
_cell.length_a   1.000
_cell.length_b   1.000
_cell.length_c   1.000
_cell.angle_alpha   90.00
_cell.angle_beta   90.00
_cell.angle_gamma   90.00
#
_symmetry.space_group_name_H-M   'P 1'
#
loop_
_entity.id
_entity.type
_entity.pdbx_description
1 polymer ?
#
loop_
_entity_poly.entity_id
_entity_poly.type
_entity_poly.pdbx_seq_one_letter_code
_entity_poly.pdbx_strand_id
1 'polypeptide(L)'
;ATLGAALGLANINHVSFTSPHLVRVEERIRFNGCPVDSTRFEEALAVVYAMVERTQISLTFFEATLLIALVVASRLSIDVLLLETGLGGRLDATRAVQADVAVITSLSLEHTDILGDTLVAIAGEKAAIARPGRPLVVRQVENPSVRQCIEGCASTTYEPGMEEPGPSATLEWVEVDEKATYHDEANAMAEATWAHLKCAENIPYPVIRGLRWPGRMHEVRSPTSEGMTYLLEGAHNPSGMLASCAQLAQQNRWREPWALLLGSTPQSDMQAMLEPLVNLCHAFPPTAVVLTEPQFGRYPGVPCEELKAALLSLGIESTAMFAEPKEAIQWMESGAVMATTVLCIGSLYLQGNLLRILGADSDADLAVVVEGTV
;
A
#
# COMPACT_ATOMS: atom_id res chain seq x y z
N ALA A 1 -7.05 -2.74 -3.09
CA ALA A 1 -6.62 -3.59 -4.19
C ALA A 1 -7.51 -4.84 -4.31
N THR A 2 -7.51 -5.73 -3.33
CA THR A 2 -8.24 -7.02 -3.37
C THR A 2 -9.73 -6.83 -3.65
N LEU A 3 -10.41 -5.93 -2.94
CA LEU A 3 -11.82 -5.62 -3.22
C LEU A 3 -12.03 -5.07 -4.63
N GLY A 4 -11.15 -4.17 -5.12
CA GLY A 4 -11.23 -3.66 -6.48
C GLY A 4 -11.06 -4.76 -7.53
N ALA A 5 -10.12 -5.69 -7.30
CA ALA A 5 -9.94 -6.84 -8.19
C ALA A 5 -11.18 -7.76 -8.19
N ALA A 6 -11.80 -7.98 -7.03
CA ALA A 6 -13.05 -8.73 -6.92
C ALA A 6 -14.20 -8.07 -7.68
N LEU A 7 -14.34 -6.74 -7.58
CA LEU A 7 -15.33 -5.98 -8.35
C LEU A 7 -15.09 -6.12 -9.86
N GLY A 8 -13.82 -6.02 -10.30
CA GLY A 8 -13.46 -6.22 -11.70
C GLY A 8 -13.82 -7.61 -12.22
N LEU A 9 -13.53 -8.69 -11.46
CA LEU A 9 -13.93 -10.06 -11.83
C LEU A 9 -15.44 -10.26 -11.91
N ALA A 10 -16.20 -9.51 -11.12
CA ALA A 10 -17.66 -9.52 -11.15
C ALA A 10 -18.26 -8.58 -12.20
N ASN A 11 -17.44 -7.91 -13.02
CA ASN A 11 -17.84 -6.87 -13.98
C ASN A 11 -18.61 -5.70 -13.34
N ILE A 12 -18.26 -5.34 -12.09
CA ILE A 12 -18.79 -4.18 -11.39
C ILE A 12 -17.83 -3.01 -11.59
N ASN A 13 -18.30 -1.96 -12.26
CA ASN A 13 -17.47 -0.80 -12.55
C ASN A 13 -17.11 -0.03 -11.29
N HIS A 14 -15.84 0.25 -11.10
CA HIS A 14 -15.39 0.96 -9.92
C HIS A 14 -14.25 1.93 -10.22
N VAL A 15 -14.19 2.99 -9.42
CA VAL A 15 -13.02 3.85 -9.31
C VAL A 15 -12.38 3.61 -7.95
N SER A 16 -11.08 3.47 -7.90
CA SER A 16 -10.31 3.43 -6.65
C SER A 16 -9.36 4.61 -6.56
N PHE A 17 -9.34 5.26 -5.39
CA PHE A 17 -8.36 6.26 -5.00
C PHE A 17 -7.45 5.67 -3.94
N THR A 18 -6.15 5.62 -4.24
CA THR A 18 -5.11 5.00 -3.39
C THR A 18 -3.89 5.91 -3.25
N SER A 19 -3.09 5.72 -2.19
CA SER A 19 -1.86 6.49 -1.97
C SER A 19 -0.79 5.68 -1.23
N PRO A 20 0.50 5.98 -1.45
CA PRO A 20 1.05 6.85 -2.50
C PRO A 20 1.04 6.20 -3.89
N HIS A 21 1.47 6.93 -4.93
CA HIS A 21 1.83 6.36 -6.22
C HIS A 21 3.30 5.89 -6.22
N LEU A 22 3.66 5.03 -7.17
CA LEU A 22 5.03 4.53 -7.34
C LEU A 22 5.78 5.30 -8.42
N VAL A 23 5.20 5.44 -9.61
CA VAL A 23 5.84 6.02 -10.79
C VAL A 23 5.23 7.37 -11.15
N ARG A 24 3.90 7.47 -11.21
CA ARG A 24 3.17 8.67 -11.65
C ARG A 24 1.88 8.90 -10.88
N VAL A 25 1.45 10.14 -10.81
CA VAL A 25 0.32 10.56 -9.97
C VAL A 25 -1.02 9.93 -10.38
N GLU A 26 -1.20 9.61 -11.65
CA GLU A 26 -2.41 8.98 -12.22
C GLU A 26 -2.71 7.62 -11.57
N GLU A 27 -1.69 6.89 -11.08
CA GLU A 27 -1.86 5.64 -10.35
C GLU A 27 -2.73 5.76 -9.10
N ARG A 28 -2.84 6.97 -8.55
CA ARG A 28 -3.72 7.21 -7.38
C ARG A 28 -5.18 7.03 -7.72
N ILE A 29 -5.53 7.12 -9.00
CA ILE A 29 -6.90 7.03 -9.50
C ILE A 29 -6.95 5.90 -10.52
N ARG A 30 -7.64 4.82 -10.18
CA ARG A 30 -7.78 3.67 -11.09
C ARG A 30 -9.25 3.45 -11.44
N PHE A 31 -9.52 3.24 -12.72
CA PHE A 31 -10.80 2.74 -13.19
C PHE A 31 -10.66 1.26 -13.54
N ASN A 32 -11.44 0.40 -12.88
CA ASN A 32 -11.39 -1.05 -13.02
C ASN A 32 -9.95 -1.62 -12.89
N GLY A 33 -9.18 -1.10 -11.94
CA GLY A 33 -7.81 -1.51 -11.65
C GLY A 33 -6.72 -0.85 -12.49
N CYS A 34 -7.05 -0.22 -13.63
CA CYS A 34 -6.09 0.47 -14.49
C CYS A 34 -5.94 1.95 -14.09
N PRO A 35 -4.71 2.51 -14.05
CA PRO A 35 -4.53 3.95 -13.88
C PRO A 35 -5.34 4.72 -14.91
N VAL A 36 -5.93 5.84 -14.51
CA VAL A 36 -6.61 6.72 -15.47
C VAL A 36 -5.59 7.34 -16.43
N ASP A 37 -5.99 7.52 -17.69
CA ASP A 37 -5.14 8.16 -18.68
C ASP A 37 -4.87 9.63 -18.34
N SER A 38 -3.73 10.15 -18.81
CA SER A 38 -3.29 11.53 -18.51
C SER A 38 -4.31 12.56 -18.99
N THR A 39 -5.02 12.33 -20.09
CA THR A 39 -6.02 13.27 -20.60
C THR A 39 -7.18 13.44 -19.62
N ARG A 40 -7.74 12.34 -19.10
CA ARG A 40 -8.80 12.40 -18.07
C ARG A 40 -8.30 13.03 -16.77
N PHE A 41 -7.07 12.73 -16.38
CA PHE A 41 -6.46 13.33 -15.20
C PHE A 41 -6.30 14.85 -15.36
N GLU A 42 -5.74 15.30 -16.49
CA GLU A 42 -5.52 16.73 -16.77
C GLU A 42 -6.85 17.51 -16.89
N GLU A 43 -7.85 16.94 -17.53
CA GLU A 43 -9.19 17.54 -17.58
C GLU A 43 -9.82 17.70 -16.19
N ALA A 44 -9.67 16.71 -15.31
CA ALA A 44 -10.16 16.78 -13.95
C ALA A 44 -9.35 17.78 -13.10
N LEU A 45 -8.03 17.79 -13.27
CA LEU A 45 -7.12 18.77 -12.66
C LEU A 45 -7.52 20.20 -13.04
N ALA A 46 -7.83 20.45 -14.32
CA ALA A 46 -8.26 21.77 -14.78
C ALA A 46 -9.56 22.25 -14.07
N VAL A 47 -10.50 21.34 -13.79
CA VAL A 47 -11.72 21.65 -13.02
C VAL A 47 -11.37 22.02 -11.59
N VAL A 48 -10.53 21.23 -10.92
CA VAL A 48 -10.10 21.48 -9.54
C VAL A 48 -9.33 22.80 -9.47
N TYR A 49 -8.41 23.04 -10.40
CA TYR A 49 -7.64 24.29 -10.49
C TYR A 49 -8.56 25.50 -10.63
N ALA A 50 -9.51 25.48 -11.57
CA ALA A 50 -10.47 26.57 -11.76
C ALA A 50 -11.32 26.83 -10.51
N MET A 51 -11.64 25.80 -9.73
CA MET A 51 -12.36 25.94 -8.46
C MET A 51 -11.48 26.60 -7.39
N VAL A 52 -10.21 26.19 -7.26
CA VAL A 52 -9.24 26.81 -6.35
C VAL A 52 -9.06 28.30 -6.67
N GLU A 53 -8.87 28.64 -7.94
CA GLU A 53 -8.75 30.04 -8.41
C GLU A 53 -10.01 30.87 -8.05
N ARG A 54 -11.20 30.30 -8.17
CA ARG A 54 -12.46 30.99 -7.86
C ARG A 54 -12.69 31.15 -6.36
N THR A 55 -12.35 30.12 -5.56
CA THR A 55 -12.65 30.07 -4.11
C THR A 55 -11.51 30.59 -3.25
N GLN A 56 -10.30 30.65 -3.80
CA GLN A 56 -9.06 31.00 -3.09
C GLN A 56 -8.77 30.08 -1.88
N ILE A 57 -9.29 28.85 -1.91
CA ILE A 57 -9.03 27.82 -0.88
C ILE A 57 -7.74 27.10 -1.21
N SER A 58 -6.80 27.08 -0.26
CA SER A 58 -5.56 26.29 -0.41
C SER A 58 -5.86 24.81 -0.14
N LEU A 59 -5.40 23.96 -1.04
CA LEU A 59 -5.51 22.49 -0.92
C LEU A 59 -4.12 21.88 -0.68
N THR A 60 -4.06 20.89 0.16
CA THR A 60 -2.92 19.99 0.21
C THR A 60 -2.86 19.13 -1.04
N PHE A 61 -1.71 18.51 -1.32
CA PHE A 61 -1.57 17.59 -2.45
C PHE A 61 -2.55 16.40 -2.38
N PHE A 62 -2.79 15.87 -1.16
CA PHE A 62 -3.75 14.79 -0.97
C PHE A 62 -5.19 15.24 -1.25
N GLU A 63 -5.61 16.38 -0.72
CA GLU A 63 -6.94 16.94 -0.97
C GLU A 63 -7.16 17.24 -2.46
N ALA A 64 -6.16 17.84 -3.13
CA ALA A 64 -6.24 18.10 -4.57
C ALA A 64 -6.40 16.79 -5.37
N THR A 65 -5.60 15.76 -5.08
CA THR A 65 -5.69 14.48 -5.79
C THR A 65 -6.98 13.73 -5.47
N LEU A 66 -7.53 13.83 -4.26
CA LEU A 66 -8.85 13.31 -3.93
C LEU A 66 -9.95 14.01 -4.75
N LEU A 67 -9.95 15.35 -4.83
CA LEU A 67 -10.92 16.09 -5.63
C LEU A 67 -10.83 15.73 -7.11
N ILE A 68 -9.62 15.55 -7.65
CA ILE A 68 -9.42 15.04 -9.02
C ILE A 68 -10.07 13.67 -9.18
N ALA A 69 -9.87 12.75 -8.22
CA ALA A 69 -10.49 11.43 -8.24
C ALA A 69 -12.03 11.50 -8.23
N LEU A 70 -12.61 12.39 -7.44
CA LEU A 70 -14.06 12.60 -7.41
C LEU A 70 -14.60 13.18 -8.73
N VAL A 71 -13.89 14.12 -9.36
CA VAL A 71 -14.24 14.65 -10.69
C VAL A 71 -14.16 13.55 -11.74
N VAL A 72 -13.11 12.73 -11.74
CA VAL A 72 -12.99 11.57 -12.65
C VAL A 72 -14.15 10.60 -12.43
N ALA A 73 -14.42 10.22 -11.17
CA ALA A 73 -15.50 9.30 -10.84
C ALA A 73 -16.87 9.82 -11.28
N SER A 74 -17.13 11.15 -11.13
CA SER A 74 -18.40 11.76 -11.53
C SER A 74 -18.65 11.75 -13.05
N ARG A 75 -17.62 11.55 -13.85
CA ARG A 75 -17.69 11.51 -15.33
C ARG A 75 -17.73 10.07 -15.90
N LEU A 76 -17.59 9.08 -15.03
CA LEU A 76 -17.61 7.68 -15.39
C LEU A 76 -18.89 7.02 -14.87
N SER A 77 -19.38 6.01 -15.60
CA SER A 77 -20.47 5.16 -15.10
C SER A 77 -19.87 4.10 -14.17
N ILE A 78 -19.94 4.36 -12.87
CA ILE A 78 -19.40 3.47 -11.84
C ILE A 78 -20.51 3.04 -10.86
N ASP A 79 -20.35 1.86 -10.30
CA ASP A 79 -21.22 1.30 -9.27
C ASP A 79 -20.60 1.49 -7.87
N VAL A 80 -19.25 1.52 -7.78
CA VAL A 80 -18.51 1.61 -6.53
C VAL A 80 -17.37 2.63 -6.61
N LEU A 81 -17.23 3.44 -5.57
CA LEU A 81 -16.07 4.29 -5.34
C LEU A 81 -15.32 3.79 -4.11
N LEU A 82 -14.08 3.33 -4.30
CA LEU A 82 -13.18 2.88 -3.23
C LEU A 82 -12.24 4.00 -2.85
N LEU A 83 -12.24 4.44 -1.60
CA LEU A 83 -11.40 5.51 -1.10
C LEU A 83 -10.47 5.00 -0.01
N GLU A 84 -9.15 5.11 -0.23
CA GLU A 84 -8.14 4.90 0.79
C GLU A 84 -7.88 6.20 1.54
N THR A 85 -7.90 6.16 2.88
CA THR A 85 -7.52 7.31 3.71
C THR A 85 -6.03 7.62 3.55
N GLY A 86 -5.67 8.90 3.53
CA GLY A 86 -4.26 9.29 3.44
C GLY A 86 -3.52 9.11 4.78
N LEU A 87 -4.16 9.51 5.88
CA LEU A 87 -3.59 9.42 7.22
C LEU A 87 -4.67 9.41 8.31
N GLY A 88 -4.62 8.43 9.20
CA GLY A 88 -5.56 8.33 10.31
C GLY A 88 -6.97 8.05 9.83
N GLY A 89 -7.90 8.95 10.09
CA GLY A 89 -9.31 8.84 9.71
C GLY A 89 -10.10 10.07 10.13
N ARG A 90 -10.01 10.50 11.38
CA ARG A 90 -10.82 11.58 11.98
C ARG A 90 -10.79 12.89 11.18
N LEU A 91 -9.62 13.30 10.73
CA LEU A 91 -9.40 14.54 9.98
C LEU A 91 -9.00 14.28 8.51
N ASP A 92 -9.13 13.03 8.03
CA ASP A 92 -8.79 12.70 6.66
C ASP A 92 -9.79 13.31 5.68
N ALA A 93 -9.28 13.81 4.55
CA ALA A 93 -10.11 14.45 3.52
C ALA A 93 -11.16 13.50 2.92
N THR A 94 -10.94 12.19 2.93
CA THR A 94 -11.92 11.20 2.44
C THR A 94 -13.20 11.21 3.25
N ARG A 95 -13.20 11.75 4.48
CA ARG A 95 -14.40 11.94 5.28
C ARG A 95 -15.40 12.94 4.70
N ALA A 96 -14.98 13.81 3.79
CA ALA A 96 -15.89 14.71 3.08
C ALA A 96 -16.87 13.96 2.15
N VAL A 97 -16.58 12.70 1.84
CA VAL A 97 -17.43 11.82 1.02
C VAL A 97 -18.25 10.92 1.96
N GLN A 98 -19.57 10.84 1.72
CA GLN A 98 -20.43 9.89 2.44
C GLN A 98 -20.04 8.46 2.02
N ALA A 99 -19.74 7.62 3.01
CA ALA A 99 -19.39 6.22 2.78
C ALA A 99 -20.54 5.29 3.17
N ASP A 100 -20.87 4.32 2.32
CA ASP A 100 -21.85 3.28 2.63
C ASP A 100 -21.28 2.19 3.55
N VAL A 101 -19.96 1.96 3.48
CA VAL A 101 -19.22 1.02 4.33
C VAL A 101 -17.87 1.66 4.67
N ALA A 102 -17.46 1.57 5.93
CA ALA A 102 -16.11 1.92 6.36
C ALA A 102 -15.33 0.66 6.75
N VAL A 103 -14.00 0.66 6.52
CA VAL A 103 -13.16 -0.52 6.76
C VAL A 103 -11.91 -0.10 7.52
N ILE A 104 -11.59 -0.81 8.60
CA ILE A 104 -10.33 -0.68 9.34
C ILE A 104 -9.56 -2.00 9.17
N THR A 105 -8.43 -1.92 8.51
CA THR A 105 -7.49 -3.05 8.34
C THR A 105 -6.61 -3.21 9.57
N SER A 106 -5.43 -3.79 9.43
CA SER A 106 -4.47 -3.95 10.53
C SER A 106 -4.07 -2.59 11.17
N LEU A 107 -3.82 -2.61 12.47
CA LEU A 107 -3.34 -1.47 13.25
C LEU A 107 -1.90 -1.70 13.69
N SER A 108 -1.07 -0.69 13.54
CA SER A 108 0.33 -0.70 13.95
C SER A 108 0.77 0.68 14.46
N LEU A 109 1.90 0.74 15.17
CA LEU A 109 2.51 1.98 15.61
C LEU A 109 3.19 2.67 14.41
N GLU A 110 2.41 3.46 13.69
CA GLU A 110 2.87 4.26 12.54
C GLU A 110 2.42 5.70 12.69
N HIS A 111 3.21 6.63 12.16
CA HIS A 111 2.91 8.07 12.24
C HIS A 111 2.61 8.54 13.67
N THR A 112 3.37 8.03 14.62
CA THR A 112 3.16 8.26 16.07
C THR A 112 3.28 9.73 16.46
N ASP A 113 4.06 10.51 15.72
CA ASP A 113 4.19 11.97 15.82
C ASP A 113 2.90 12.74 15.50
N ILE A 114 1.95 12.12 14.76
CA ILE A 114 0.70 12.75 14.34
C ILE A 114 -0.53 12.05 14.96
N LEU A 115 -0.54 10.72 14.94
CA LEU A 115 -1.71 9.92 15.37
C LEU A 115 -1.69 9.54 16.85
N GLY A 116 -0.56 9.80 17.53
CA GLY A 116 -0.34 9.44 18.94
C GLY A 116 0.56 8.20 19.09
N ASP A 117 1.13 8.07 20.26
CA ASP A 117 2.21 7.14 20.61
C ASP A 117 1.73 5.76 21.11
N THR A 118 0.41 5.53 21.08
CA THR A 118 -0.20 4.26 21.51
C THR A 118 -1.15 3.70 20.47
N LEU A 119 -1.28 2.36 20.42
CA LEU A 119 -2.27 1.71 19.54
C LEU A 119 -3.71 2.16 19.82
N VAL A 120 -4.03 2.53 21.07
CA VAL A 120 -5.36 3.04 21.42
C VAL A 120 -5.60 4.40 20.78
N ALA A 121 -4.62 5.31 20.83
CA ALA A 121 -4.73 6.63 20.19
C ALA A 121 -4.89 6.48 18.66
N ILE A 122 -4.03 5.67 18.03
CA ILE A 122 -4.10 5.38 16.58
C ILE A 122 -5.44 4.74 16.21
N ALA A 123 -5.94 3.80 17.03
CA ALA A 123 -7.24 3.18 16.81
C ALA A 123 -8.38 4.20 16.86
N GLY A 124 -8.35 5.14 17.80
CA GLY A 124 -9.34 6.22 17.91
C GLY A 124 -9.34 7.14 16.69
N GLU A 125 -8.15 7.55 16.21
CA GLU A 125 -8.02 8.35 15.00
C GLU A 125 -8.54 7.63 13.75
N LYS A 126 -8.23 6.33 13.62
CA LYS A 126 -8.70 5.51 12.47
C LYS A 126 -10.19 5.17 12.60
N ALA A 127 -10.68 4.78 13.77
CA ALA A 127 -12.07 4.38 13.96
C ALA A 127 -13.07 5.53 13.80
N ALA A 128 -12.63 6.78 13.89
CA ALA A 128 -13.44 7.94 13.59
C ALA A 128 -13.94 8.03 12.13
N ILE A 129 -13.52 7.13 11.23
CA ILE A 129 -14.14 6.97 9.89
C ILE A 129 -15.51 6.32 9.95
N ALA A 130 -15.92 5.74 11.08
CA ALA A 130 -17.25 5.18 11.27
C ALA A 130 -18.35 6.19 10.87
N ARG A 131 -19.42 5.71 10.26
CA ARG A 131 -20.52 6.55 9.75
C ARG A 131 -21.83 6.22 10.45
N PRO A 132 -22.71 7.22 10.67
CA PRO A 132 -24.00 7.02 11.30
C PRO A 132 -24.85 5.95 10.60
N GLY A 133 -25.20 4.88 11.33
CA GLY A 133 -26.04 3.82 10.84
C GLY A 133 -25.46 2.99 9.68
N ARG A 134 -24.13 3.05 9.45
CA ARG A 134 -23.46 2.32 8.37
C ARG A 134 -22.57 1.21 8.94
N PRO A 135 -22.28 0.17 8.15
CA PRO A 135 -21.33 -0.88 8.55
C PRO A 135 -19.91 -0.33 8.76
N LEU A 136 -19.27 -0.78 9.83
CA LEU A 136 -17.85 -0.61 10.10
C LEU A 136 -17.22 -2.00 10.18
N VAL A 137 -16.54 -2.43 9.13
CA VAL A 137 -15.82 -3.70 9.05
C VAL A 137 -14.42 -3.51 9.63
N VAL A 138 -14.06 -4.31 10.62
CA VAL A 138 -12.79 -4.14 11.35
C VAL A 138 -12.06 -5.47 11.47
N ARG A 139 -10.78 -5.49 11.11
CA ARG A 139 -9.92 -6.62 11.44
C ARG A 139 -9.88 -6.81 12.94
N GLN A 140 -10.13 -8.02 13.42
CA GLN A 140 -10.11 -8.35 14.85
C GLN A 140 -8.77 -7.97 15.47
N VAL A 141 -8.86 -7.44 16.69
CA VAL A 141 -7.70 -7.05 17.51
C VAL A 141 -7.75 -7.75 18.84
N GLU A 142 -6.58 -8.20 19.31
CA GLU A 142 -6.44 -8.92 20.59
C GLU A 142 -6.47 -7.98 21.80
N ASN A 143 -6.00 -6.74 21.64
CA ASN A 143 -5.89 -5.78 22.73
C ASN A 143 -7.26 -5.25 23.17
N PRO A 144 -7.73 -5.53 24.41
CA PRO A 144 -9.07 -5.14 24.86
C PRO A 144 -9.28 -3.62 24.89
N SER A 145 -8.26 -2.83 25.19
CA SER A 145 -8.36 -1.36 25.24
C SER A 145 -8.50 -0.79 23.82
N VAL A 146 -7.82 -1.36 22.83
CA VAL A 146 -7.97 -0.99 21.42
C VAL A 146 -9.38 -1.35 20.94
N ARG A 147 -9.86 -2.54 21.27
CA ARG A 147 -11.20 -3.00 20.96
C ARG A 147 -12.27 -2.07 21.54
N GLN A 148 -12.18 -1.75 22.81
CA GLN A 148 -13.10 -0.83 23.50
C GLN A 148 -13.09 0.57 22.87
N CYS A 149 -11.93 1.07 22.45
CA CYS A 149 -11.81 2.35 21.76
C CYS A 149 -12.58 2.34 20.43
N ILE A 150 -12.42 1.30 19.62
CA ILE A 150 -13.13 1.15 18.34
C ILE A 150 -14.64 1.02 18.56
N GLU A 151 -15.09 0.23 19.53
CA GLU A 151 -16.50 0.08 19.91
C GLU A 151 -17.10 1.42 20.36
N GLY A 152 -16.33 2.21 21.13
CA GLY A 152 -16.71 3.58 21.52
C GLY A 152 -16.91 4.51 20.33
N CYS A 153 -15.99 4.49 19.36
CA CYS A 153 -16.10 5.27 18.13
C CYS A 153 -17.31 4.83 17.27
N ALA A 154 -17.55 3.52 17.18
CA ALA A 154 -18.69 2.98 16.43
C ALA A 154 -20.04 3.34 17.09
N SER A 155 -20.08 3.45 18.40
CA SER A 155 -21.30 3.83 19.13
C SER A 155 -21.64 5.33 19.05
N THR A 156 -20.64 6.18 18.78
CA THR A 156 -20.79 7.66 18.75
C THR A 156 -20.24 8.20 17.42
N THR A 157 -21.06 8.14 16.40
CA THR A 157 -20.66 8.46 15.02
C THR A 157 -21.13 9.85 14.59
N TYR A 158 -20.34 10.49 13.72
CA TYR A 158 -20.64 11.83 13.16
C TYR A 158 -20.37 11.85 11.65
N GLU A 159 -21.22 12.57 10.90
CA GLU A 159 -20.85 13.08 9.59
C GLU A 159 -20.24 14.48 9.71
N PRO A 160 -19.40 14.92 8.76
CA PRO A 160 -18.91 16.29 8.75
C PRO A 160 -20.05 17.32 8.81
N GLY A 161 -19.97 18.24 9.76
CA GLY A 161 -21.00 19.28 9.97
C GLY A 161 -22.15 18.91 10.91
N MET A 162 -22.21 17.69 11.44
CA MET A 162 -23.18 17.33 12.49
C MET A 162 -22.72 17.86 13.85
N GLU A 163 -23.66 18.50 14.59
CA GLU A 163 -23.43 18.93 15.97
C GLU A 163 -23.73 17.82 16.99
N GLU A 164 -24.70 16.96 16.68
CA GLU A 164 -25.09 15.84 17.53
C GLU A 164 -24.70 14.51 16.88
N PRO A 165 -24.40 13.46 17.67
CA PRO A 165 -24.07 12.15 17.14
C PRO A 165 -25.26 11.53 16.42
N GLY A 166 -24.98 10.85 15.32
CA GLY A 166 -25.95 10.03 14.60
C GLY A 166 -26.13 8.64 15.22
N PRO A 167 -26.92 7.77 14.59
CA PRO A 167 -27.09 6.37 15.00
C PRO A 167 -25.74 5.64 15.01
N SER A 168 -25.56 4.69 15.94
CA SER A 168 -24.36 3.86 16.00
C SER A 168 -24.08 3.15 14.68
N ALA A 169 -22.79 3.02 14.32
CA ALA A 169 -22.39 2.17 13.22
C ALA A 169 -22.63 0.69 13.57
N THR A 170 -22.92 -0.13 12.57
CA THR A 170 -22.97 -1.59 12.74
C THR A 170 -21.56 -2.14 12.66
N LEU A 171 -21.02 -2.57 13.79
CA LEU A 171 -19.65 -3.06 13.89
C LEU A 171 -19.58 -4.56 13.52
N GLU A 172 -18.70 -4.91 12.60
CA GLU A 172 -18.38 -6.27 12.20
C GLU A 172 -16.89 -6.55 12.39
N TRP A 173 -16.56 -7.55 13.22
CA TRP A 173 -15.19 -7.99 13.46
C TRP A 173 -14.85 -9.13 12.51
N VAL A 174 -13.76 -8.99 11.77
CA VAL A 174 -13.23 -10.02 10.87
C VAL A 174 -12.10 -10.76 11.53
N GLU A 175 -12.32 -12.02 11.83
CA GLU A 175 -11.29 -12.92 12.32
C GLU A 175 -10.34 -13.31 11.20
N VAL A 176 -9.03 -13.26 11.49
CA VAL A 176 -7.98 -13.65 10.55
C VAL A 176 -7.07 -14.64 11.27
N ASP A 177 -6.79 -15.77 10.66
CA ASP A 177 -5.90 -16.79 11.21
C ASP A 177 -4.51 -16.19 11.45
N GLU A 178 -3.86 -16.51 12.57
CA GLU A 178 -2.51 -16.03 12.91
C GLU A 178 -1.45 -16.41 11.86
N LYS A 179 -1.70 -17.50 11.11
CA LYS A 179 -0.82 -17.97 10.03
C LYS A 179 -1.22 -17.45 8.65
N ALA A 180 -2.28 -16.65 8.57
CA ALA A 180 -2.74 -16.07 7.31
C ALA A 180 -1.67 -15.17 6.71
N THR A 181 -1.50 -15.28 5.41
CA THR A 181 -0.72 -14.31 4.67
C THR A 181 -1.47 -12.97 4.61
N TYR A 182 -0.78 -11.88 4.28
CA TYR A 182 -1.48 -10.60 4.08
C TYR A 182 -2.49 -10.66 2.92
N HIS A 183 -2.31 -11.59 1.95
CA HIS A 183 -3.31 -11.84 0.90
C HIS A 183 -4.56 -12.52 1.46
N ASP A 184 -4.41 -13.46 2.39
CA ASP A 184 -5.56 -14.11 3.04
C ASP A 184 -6.31 -13.10 3.90
N GLU A 185 -5.60 -12.28 4.67
CA GLU A 185 -6.19 -11.17 5.43
C GLU A 185 -6.94 -10.20 4.52
N ALA A 186 -6.32 -9.80 3.40
CA ALA A 186 -6.94 -8.88 2.45
C ALA A 186 -8.20 -9.49 1.80
N ASN A 187 -8.23 -10.81 1.53
CA ASN A 187 -9.42 -11.51 1.04
C ASN A 187 -10.52 -11.54 2.11
N ALA A 188 -10.21 -11.90 3.35
CA ALA A 188 -11.20 -11.94 4.43
C ALA A 188 -11.84 -10.55 4.64
N MET A 189 -11.05 -9.49 4.69
CA MET A 189 -11.54 -8.11 4.81
C MET A 189 -12.37 -7.67 3.59
N ALA A 190 -11.96 -8.06 2.38
CA ALA A 190 -12.68 -7.75 1.16
C ALA A 190 -14.02 -8.50 1.09
N GLU A 191 -14.07 -9.78 1.47
CA GLU A 191 -15.29 -10.61 1.51
C GLU A 191 -16.30 -10.04 2.52
N ALA A 192 -15.87 -9.70 3.74
CA ALA A 192 -16.72 -9.07 4.74
C ALA A 192 -17.28 -7.73 4.22
N THR A 193 -16.44 -6.91 3.56
CA THR A 193 -16.89 -5.65 2.95
C THR A 193 -17.87 -5.89 1.81
N TRP A 194 -17.64 -6.92 0.98
CA TRP A 194 -18.49 -7.31 -0.15
C TRP A 194 -19.92 -7.56 0.26
N ALA A 195 -20.14 -8.22 1.39
CA ALA A 195 -21.45 -8.54 1.93
C ALA A 195 -22.34 -7.29 2.18
N HIS A 196 -21.73 -6.11 2.30
CA HIS A 196 -22.42 -4.83 2.49
C HIS A 196 -22.63 -4.03 1.21
N LEU A 197 -22.11 -4.50 0.05
CA LEU A 197 -22.22 -3.80 -1.22
C LEU A 197 -23.55 -4.14 -1.91
N LYS A 198 -24.44 -3.16 -2.04
CA LYS A 198 -25.76 -3.35 -2.70
C LYS A 198 -25.63 -3.82 -4.16
N CYS A 199 -24.61 -3.33 -4.89
CA CYS A 199 -24.36 -3.74 -6.27
C CYS A 199 -23.88 -5.20 -6.41
N ALA A 200 -23.41 -5.80 -5.31
CA ALA A 200 -22.95 -7.18 -5.26
C ALA A 200 -23.97 -8.13 -4.57
N GLU A 201 -25.18 -7.67 -4.29
CA GLU A 201 -26.22 -8.47 -3.67
C GLU A 201 -26.52 -9.71 -4.56
N ASN A 202 -26.47 -10.90 -3.95
CA ASN A 202 -26.61 -12.18 -4.63
C ASN A 202 -25.47 -12.60 -5.58
N ILE A 203 -24.37 -11.85 -5.63
CA ILE A 203 -23.15 -12.23 -6.37
C ILE A 203 -22.16 -12.83 -5.34
N PRO A 204 -21.73 -14.11 -5.47
CA PRO A 204 -20.73 -14.69 -4.59
C PRO A 204 -19.42 -13.89 -4.66
N TYR A 205 -18.75 -13.70 -3.51
CA TYR A 205 -17.44 -13.07 -3.48
C TYR A 205 -16.41 -13.92 -4.25
N PRO A 206 -15.77 -13.36 -5.30
CA PRO A 206 -14.70 -14.06 -6.01
C PRO A 206 -13.40 -13.97 -5.19
N VAL A 207 -13.02 -15.05 -4.51
CA VAL A 207 -11.74 -15.11 -3.78
C VAL A 207 -10.59 -14.80 -4.72
N ILE A 208 -9.80 -13.78 -4.39
CA ILE A 208 -8.73 -13.29 -5.23
C ILE A 208 -7.47 -14.13 -5.03
N ARG A 209 -6.95 -14.69 -6.12
CA ARG A 209 -5.66 -15.39 -6.18
C ARG A 209 -4.84 -14.82 -7.32
N GLY A 210 -3.53 -14.71 -7.12
CA GLY A 210 -2.64 -14.16 -8.15
C GLY A 210 -2.88 -12.65 -8.41
N LEU A 211 -3.19 -11.89 -7.37
CA LEU A 211 -3.30 -10.44 -7.48
C LEU A 211 -1.92 -9.84 -7.78
N ARG A 212 -1.78 -9.22 -8.95
CA ARG A 212 -0.64 -8.37 -9.25
C ARG A 212 -0.93 -6.95 -8.75
N TRP A 213 -0.18 -6.53 -7.76
CA TRP A 213 -0.16 -5.17 -7.28
C TRP A 213 1.25 -4.60 -7.42
N PRO A 214 1.47 -3.60 -8.26
CA PRO A 214 2.81 -3.04 -8.51
C PRO A 214 3.52 -2.70 -7.19
N GLY A 215 4.77 -3.15 -7.06
CA GLY A 215 5.59 -2.95 -5.88
C GLY A 215 5.17 -3.69 -4.60
N ARG A 216 4.29 -4.69 -4.70
CA ARG A 216 3.89 -5.57 -3.59
C ARG A 216 4.01 -7.03 -4.00
N MET A 217 5.05 -7.72 -3.55
CA MET A 217 5.43 -9.07 -4.02
C MET A 217 5.36 -9.19 -5.56
N HIS A 218 5.71 -8.09 -6.23
CA HIS A 218 5.57 -7.94 -7.68
C HIS A 218 6.83 -8.45 -8.37
N GLU A 219 6.68 -9.48 -9.19
CA GLU A 219 7.78 -10.04 -9.97
C GLU A 219 7.92 -9.31 -11.30
N VAL A 220 9.13 -8.81 -11.57
CA VAL A 220 9.51 -8.19 -12.83
C VAL A 220 10.73 -8.92 -13.39
N ARG A 221 10.62 -9.42 -14.61
CA ARG A 221 11.78 -10.07 -15.28
C ARG A 221 12.77 -9.00 -15.72
N SER A 222 14.06 -9.32 -15.60
CA SER A 222 15.09 -8.45 -16.17
C SER A 222 14.92 -8.34 -17.69
N PRO A 223 14.97 -7.15 -18.25
CA PRO A 223 14.93 -6.96 -19.71
C PRO A 223 16.27 -7.31 -20.38
N THR A 224 17.36 -7.38 -19.62
CA THR A 224 18.74 -7.51 -20.14
C THR A 224 19.45 -8.77 -19.67
N SER A 225 19.02 -9.40 -18.59
CA SER A 225 19.64 -10.61 -18.01
C SER A 225 18.66 -11.77 -18.00
N GLU A 226 18.87 -12.73 -18.91
CA GLU A 226 18.04 -13.94 -18.96
C GLU A 226 18.13 -14.73 -17.63
N GLY A 227 16.96 -15.10 -17.10
CA GLY A 227 16.83 -15.89 -15.87
C GLY A 227 16.88 -15.11 -14.58
N MET A 228 17.06 -13.78 -14.59
CA MET A 228 16.99 -12.94 -13.41
C MET A 228 15.60 -12.32 -13.26
N THR A 229 15.03 -12.43 -12.07
CA THR A 229 13.73 -11.85 -11.70
C THR A 229 13.90 -10.93 -10.50
N TYR A 230 13.36 -9.71 -10.58
CA TYR A 230 13.30 -8.76 -9.49
C TYR A 230 11.97 -8.93 -8.76
N LEU A 231 12.02 -9.25 -7.47
CA LEU A 231 10.87 -9.29 -6.59
C LEU A 231 10.76 -7.96 -5.87
N LEU A 232 9.83 -7.13 -6.31
CA LEU A 232 9.60 -5.78 -5.80
C LEU A 232 8.65 -5.83 -4.60
N GLU A 233 9.14 -5.44 -3.41
CA GLU A 233 8.37 -5.40 -2.17
C GLU A 233 8.51 -4.06 -1.47
N GLY A 234 7.40 -3.35 -1.35
CA GLY A 234 7.37 -1.98 -0.84
C GLY A 234 7.27 -1.86 0.69
N ALA A 235 7.61 -2.88 1.47
CA ALA A 235 7.74 -2.77 2.92
C ALA A 235 8.78 -1.70 3.28
N HIS A 236 8.41 -0.75 4.13
CA HIS A 236 9.19 0.45 4.41
C HIS A 236 9.06 0.95 5.86
N ASN A 237 8.49 0.14 6.74
CA ASN A 237 8.35 0.39 8.18
C ASN A 237 8.47 -0.93 8.93
N PRO A 238 8.65 -0.93 10.27
CA PRO A 238 8.86 -2.17 11.03
C PRO A 238 7.75 -3.21 10.87
N SER A 239 6.49 -2.81 10.93
CA SER A 239 5.35 -3.75 10.82
C SER A 239 5.22 -4.33 9.40
N GLY A 240 5.38 -3.51 8.38
CA GLY A 240 5.39 -3.95 6.99
C GLY A 240 6.56 -4.90 6.71
N MET A 241 7.75 -4.59 7.21
CA MET A 241 8.93 -5.45 7.06
C MET A 241 8.73 -6.80 7.74
N LEU A 242 8.17 -6.81 8.95
CA LEU A 242 7.86 -8.03 9.69
C LEU A 242 6.88 -8.92 8.91
N ALA A 243 5.77 -8.36 8.43
CA ALA A 243 4.75 -9.08 7.68
C ALA A 243 5.30 -9.62 6.35
N SER A 244 6.03 -8.79 5.59
CA SER A 244 6.64 -9.20 4.32
C SER A 244 7.69 -10.28 4.51
N CYS A 245 8.61 -10.15 5.46
CA CYS A 245 9.63 -11.16 5.72
C CYS A 245 9.05 -12.49 6.22
N ALA A 246 7.99 -12.45 7.04
CA ALA A 246 7.28 -13.65 7.48
C ALA A 246 6.66 -14.41 6.30
N GLN A 247 6.06 -13.72 5.35
CA GLN A 247 5.53 -14.32 4.13
C GLN A 247 6.63 -14.80 3.18
N LEU A 248 7.69 -14.02 3.01
CA LEU A 248 8.85 -14.39 2.19
C LEU A 248 9.51 -15.66 2.71
N ALA A 249 9.69 -15.81 4.02
CA ALA A 249 10.33 -16.99 4.63
C ALA A 249 9.60 -18.31 4.32
N GLN A 250 8.32 -18.28 3.96
CA GLN A 250 7.53 -19.45 3.60
C GLN A 250 7.74 -19.88 2.14
N GLN A 251 8.42 -19.08 1.31
CA GLN A 251 8.62 -19.35 -0.11
C GLN A 251 9.85 -20.22 -0.37
N ASN A 252 9.73 -21.20 -1.29
CA ASN A 252 10.81 -22.10 -1.64
C ASN A 252 11.92 -21.46 -2.50
N ARG A 253 11.69 -20.26 -3.05
CA ARG A 253 12.64 -19.56 -3.94
C ARG A 253 14.00 -19.27 -3.31
N TRP A 254 14.08 -19.15 -1.99
CA TRP A 254 15.30 -18.84 -1.26
C TRP A 254 16.29 -20.02 -1.18
N ARG A 255 15.92 -21.18 -1.73
CA ARG A 255 16.83 -22.33 -1.91
C ARG A 255 17.72 -22.20 -3.14
N GLU A 256 17.29 -21.37 -4.09
CA GLU A 256 18.09 -20.99 -5.26
C GLU A 256 18.94 -19.75 -4.94
N PRO A 257 20.03 -19.49 -5.67
CA PRO A 257 20.84 -18.30 -5.47
C PRO A 257 20.00 -17.02 -5.62
N TRP A 258 20.01 -16.18 -4.60
CA TRP A 258 19.30 -14.91 -4.60
C TRP A 258 20.17 -13.77 -4.08
N ALA A 259 19.80 -12.53 -4.39
CA ALA A 259 20.48 -11.34 -3.93
C ALA A 259 19.48 -10.36 -3.30
N LEU A 260 19.97 -9.51 -2.41
CA LEU A 260 19.21 -8.41 -1.78
C LEU A 260 19.60 -7.08 -2.40
N LEU A 261 18.62 -6.28 -2.83
CA LEU A 261 18.74 -4.87 -3.13
C LEU A 261 17.94 -4.08 -2.11
N LEU A 262 18.62 -3.37 -1.23
CA LEU A 262 18.03 -2.59 -0.14
C LEU A 262 18.22 -1.10 -0.36
N GLY A 263 17.13 -0.33 -0.23
CA GLY A 263 17.19 1.12 -0.15
C GLY A 263 16.03 1.64 0.68
N SER A 264 16.30 2.53 1.62
CA SER A 264 15.32 3.03 2.57
C SER A 264 15.19 4.55 2.54
N THR A 265 14.05 5.04 3.02
CA THR A 265 13.85 6.43 3.45
C THR A 265 14.03 6.52 4.98
N PRO A 266 14.26 7.72 5.54
CA PRO A 266 14.47 7.88 6.97
C PRO A 266 13.37 7.22 7.83
N GLN A 267 13.78 6.50 8.87
CA GLN A 267 12.92 5.81 9.82
C GLN A 267 13.19 6.31 11.23
N SER A 268 12.18 6.33 12.07
CA SER A 268 12.35 6.62 13.50
C SER A 268 13.14 5.52 14.24
N ASP A 269 13.01 4.27 13.80
CA ASP A 269 13.75 3.11 14.30
C ASP A 269 14.18 2.23 13.11
N MET A 270 15.35 2.52 12.59
CA MET A 270 15.94 1.78 11.46
C MET A 270 16.30 0.34 11.86
N GLN A 271 16.72 0.14 13.12
CA GLN A 271 17.09 -1.20 13.61
C GLN A 271 15.85 -2.11 13.64
N ALA A 272 14.75 -1.66 14.25
CA ALA A 272 13.50 -2.41 14.28
C ALA A 272 12.94 -2.71 12.88
N MET A 273 13.16 -1.81 11.91
CA MET A 273 12.78 -2.04 10.53
C MET A 273 13.64 -3.11 9.85
N LEU A 274 14.95 -3.13 10.09
CA LEU A 274 15.87 -4.05 9.42
C LEU A 274 15.92 -5.45 10.06
N GLU A 275 15.63 -5.60 11.34
CA GLU A 275 15.73 -6.86 12.07
C GLU A 275 15.00 -8.04 11.42
N PRO A 276 13.73 -7.93 10.95
CA PRO A 276 13.05 -9.03 10.26
C PRO A 276 13.75 -9.44 8.96
N LEU A 277 14.31 -8.48 8.21
CA LEU A 277 15.05 -8.73 6.99
C LEU A 277 16.39 -9.43 7.27
N VAL A 278 17.08 -9.02 8.32
CA VAL A 278 18.33 -9.66 8.79
C VAL A 278 18.07 -11.11 9.19
N ASN A 279 16.97 -11.38 9.89
CA ASN A 279 16.56 -12.73 10.26
C ASN A 279 16.28 -13.59 9.00
N LEU A 280 15.67 -13.04 7.96
CA LEU A 280 15.49 -13.71 6.66
C LEU A 280 16.86 -14.02 6.01
N CYS A 281 17.78 -13.05 6.00
CA CYS A 281 19.13 -13.24 5.45
C CYS A 281 19.95 -14.29 6.23
N HIS A 282 19.80 -14.39 7.54
CA HIS A 282 20.46 -15.43 8.32
C HIS A 282 19.89 -16.83 8.06
N ALA A 283 18.55 -16.92 7.88
CA ALA A 283 17.89 -18.19 7.57
C ALA A 283 18.21 -18.67 6.14
N PHE A 284 18.33 -17.73 5.20
CA PHE A 284 18.60 -17.97 3.79
C PHE A 284 19.64 -16.95 3.32
N PRO A 285 20.96 -17.25 3.43
CA PRO A 285 22.00 -16.27 3.09
C PRO A 285 21.94 -15.84 1.61
N PRO A 286 21.83 -14.53 1.31
CA PRO A 286 21.91 -14.05 -0.06
C PRO A 286 23.33 -14.14 -0.62
N THR A 287 23.48 -14.30 -1.94
CA THR A 287 24.78 -14.30 -2.63
C THR A 287 25.41 -12.90 -2.69
N ALA A 288 24.60 -11.87 -2.61
CA ALA A 288 25.03 -10.47 -2.54
C ALA A 288 24.02 -9.62 -1.79
N VAL A 289 24.52 -8.62 -1.07
CA VAL A 289 23.71 -7.54 -0.43
C VAL A 289 24.15 -6.22 -1.05
N VAL A 290 23.27 -5.64 -1.84
CA VAL A 290 23.51 -4.38 -2.56
C VAL A 290 22.67 -3.27 -1.94
N LEU A 291 23.30 -2.12 -1.67
CA LEU A 291 22.62 -0.96 -1.10
C LEU A 291 22.46 0.12 -2.16
N THR A 292 21.34 0.84 -2.11
CA THR A 292 21.09 1.98 -3.00
C THR A 292 20.23 3.03 -2.32
N GLU A 293 20.19 4.25 -2.88
CA GLU A 293 19.44 5.36 -2.33
C GLU A 293 18.17 5.60 -3.17
N PRO A 294 16.95 5.43 -2.60
CA PRO A 294 15.71 5.76 -3.30
C PRO A 294 15.70 7.21 -3.78
N GLN A 295 15.31 7.42 -5.05
CA GLN A 295 15.28 8.72 -5.70
C GLN A 295 13.85 9.25 -5.85
N PHE A 296 13.69 10.58 -5.98
CA PHE A 296 12.41 11.26 -6.24
C PHE A 296 11.33 11.07 -5.16
N GLY A 297 11.73 10.71 -3.96
CA GLY A 297 10.84 10.61 -2.82
C GLY A 297 10.50 11.96 -2.18
N ARG A 298 9.49 11.98 -1.31
CA ARG A 298 9.18 13.14 -0.46
C ARG A 298 10.35 13.51 0.46
N TYR A 299 11.11 12.52 0.89
CA TYR A 299 12.32 12.66 1.68
C TYR A 299 13.48 12.04 0.89
N PRO A 300 14.71 12.54 1.07
CA PRO A 300 15.89 11.93 0.47
C PRO A 300 16.02 10.47 0.96
N GLY A 301 16.61 9.62 0.12
CA GLY A 301 17.00 8.28 0.53
C GLY A 301 18.00 8.30 1.68
N VAL A 302 18.00 7.28 2.51
CA VAL A 302 19.04 7.09 3.52
C VAL A 302 20.35 6.81 2.79
N PRO A 303 21.45 7.53 3.11
CA PRO A 303 22.74 7.30 2.50
C PRO A 303 23.21 5.84 2.65
N CYS A 304 23.81 5.28 1.60
CA CYS A 304 24.28 3.90 1.60
C CYS A 304 25.23 3.58 2.77
N GLU A 305 26.09 4.51 3.18
CA GLU A 305 27.01 4.34 4.31
C GLU A 305 26.27 4.21 5.65
N GLU A 306 25.13 4.90 5.82
CA GLU A 306 24.30 4.80 7.01
C GLU A 306 23.57 3.45 7.05
N LEU A 307 22.98 3.01 5.92
CA LEU A 307 22.37 1.68 5.80
C LEU A 307 23.40 0.56 6.03
N LYS A 308 24.61 0.71 5.51
CA LYS A 308 25.72 -0.23 5.73
C LYS A 308 26.06 -0.34 7.20
N ALA A 309 26.19 0.80 7.90
CA ALA A 309 26.48 0.82 9.32
C ALA A 309 25.38 0.12 10.14
N ALA A 310 24.10 0.38 9.79
CA ALA A 310 22.95 -0.25 10.44
C ALA A 310 22.95 -1.78 10.22
N LEU A 311 23.15 -2.27 8.99
CA LEU A 311 23.21 -3.71 8.68
C LEU A 311 24.39 -4.37 9.35
N LEU A 312 25.58 -3.74 9.35
CA LEU A 312 26.79 -4.27 9.98
C LEU A 312 26.58 -4.45 11.49
N SER A 313 25.87 -3.53 12.14
CA SER A 313 25.52 -3.65 13.57
C SER A 313 24.61 -4.85 13.86
N LEU A 314 23.89 -5.34 12.85
CA LEU A 314 23.03 -6.52 12.89
C LEU A 314 23.69 -7.77 12.30
N GLY A 315 24.99 -7.71 11.96
CA GLY A 315 25.77 -8.85 11.48
C GLY A 315 25.68 -9.14 9.99
N ILE A 316 25.19 -8.21 9.16
CA ILE A 316 25.12 -8.34 7.70
C ILE A 316 26.12 -7.38 7.05
N GLU A 317 27.00 -7.92 6.19
CA GLU A 317 27.90 -7.13 5.37
C GLU A 317 27.32 -6.84 3.99
N SER A 318 27.46 -5.60 3.51
CA SER A 318 27.08 -5.23 2.15
C SER A 318 28.19 -5.63 1.16
N THR A 319 27.78 -6.14 0.00
CA THR A 319 28.69 -6.52 -1.10
C THR A 319 29.08 -5.33 -1.96
N ALA A 320 28.12 -4.44 -2.25
CA ALA A 320 28.31 -3.24 -3.07
C ALA A 320 27.31 -2.15 -2.65
N MET A 321 27.64 -0.91 -3.03
CA MET A 321 26.81 0.28 -2.74
C MET A 321 26.82 1.21 -3.95
N PHE A 322 25.63 1.73 -4.28
CA PHE A 322 25.43 2.66 -5.38
C PHE A 322 24.40 3.73 -4.96
N ALA A 323 24.76 5.00 -5.08
CA ALA A 323 23.80 6.08 -4.79
C ALA A 323 22.60 6.04 -5.77
N GLU A 324 22.84 5.64 -7.02
CA GLU A 324 21.80 5.56 -8.04
C GLU A 324 21.27 4.12 -8.20
N PRO A 325 19.95 3.88 -8.06
CA PRO A 325 19.37 2.55 -8.26
C PRO A 325 19.67 1.95 -9.64
N LYS A 326 19.82 2.81 -10.66
CA LYS A 326 20.15 2.36 -12.01
C LYS A 326 21.56 1.74 -12.08
N GLU A 327 22.53 2.31 -11.40
CA GLU A 327 23.89 1.77 -11.35
C GLU A 327 23.93 0.42 -10.59
N ALA A 328 23.15 0.31 -9.51
CA ALA A 328 22.98 -0.94 -8.78
C ALA A 328 22.46 -2.07 -9.70
N ILE A 329 21.38 -1.80 -10.46
CA ILE A 329 20.82 -2.77 -11.42
C ILE A 329 21.85 -3.13 -12.48
N GLN A 330 22.51 -2.16 -13.10
CA GLN A 330 23.54 -2.42 -14.13
C GLN A 330 24.69 -3.29 -13.62
N TRP A 331 25.15 -3.03 -12.39
CA TRP A 331 26.19 -3.83 -11.76
C TRP A 331 25.71 -5.27 -11.49
N MET A 332 24.49 -5.45 -10.99
CA MET A 332 23.94 -6.78 -10.75
C MET A 332 23.79 -7.59 -12.04
N GLU A 333 23.37 -6.94 -13.13
CA GLU A 333 23.17 -7.56 -14.45
C GLU A 333 24.47 -7.75 -15.25
N SER A 334 25.58 -7.15 -14.82
CA SER A 334 26.91 -7.34 -15.46
C SER A 334 27.53 -8.72 -15.26
N GLY A 335 26.85 -9.62 -14.51
CA GLY A 335 27.40 -10.92 -14.11
C GLY A 335 28.21 -10.87 -12.82
N ALA A 336 28.23 -9.72 -12.13
CA ALA A 336 28.87 -9.58 -10.81
C ALA A 336 28.12 -10.35 -9.71
N VAL A 337 26.84 -10.65 -9.92
CA VAL A 337 25.96 -11.35 -8.98
C VAL A 337 25.39 -12.60 -9.63
N MET A 338 25.58 -13.74 -8.98
CA MET A 338 24.95 -15.00 -9.37
C MET A 338 23.64 -15.16 -8.58
N ALA A 339 22.54 -14.72 -9.17
CA ALA A 339 21.21 -14.83 -8.55
C ALA A 339 20.14 -15.04 -9.62
N THR A 340 19.15 -15.87 -9.31
CA THR A 340 17.93 -16.02 -10.11
C THR A 340 16.84 -15.07 -9.66
N THR A 341 16.87 -14.68 -8.39
CA THR A 341 15.93 -13.73 -7.77
C THR A 341 16.68 -12.61 -7.07
N VAL A 342 16.26 -11.37 -7.29
CA VAL A 342 16.70 -10.20 -6.54
C VAL A 342 15.54 -9.68 -5.72
N LEU A 343 15.61 -9.78 -4.39
CA LEU A 343 14.64 -9.13 -3.50
C LEU A 343 14.96 -7.64 -3.41
N CYS A 344 14.01 -6.81 -3.82
CA CYS A 344 14.11 -5.35 -3.77
C CYS A 344 13.15 -4.84 -2.70
N ILE A 345 13.68 -4.26 -1.59
CA ILE A 345 12.87 -3.93 -0.42
C ILE A 345 13.36 -2.66 0.29
N GLY A 346 12.51 -2.06 1.13
CA GLY A 346 12.86 -1.00 2.08
C GLY A 346 12.26 0.36 1.78
N SER A 347 11.69 0.59 0.57
CA SER A 347 11.03 1.86 0.23
C SER A 347 10.07 1.72 -0.94
N LEU A 348 8.91 2.37 -0.87
CA LEU A 348 8.00 2.49 -2.01
C LEU A 348 8.62 3.31 -3.16
N TYR A 349 9.44 4.32 -2.84
CA TYR A 349 10.12 5.13 -3.87
C TYR A 349 11.16 4.30 -4.63
N LEU A 350 11.87 3.39 -3.93
CA LEU A 350 12.75 2.43 -4.59
C LEU A 350 11.96 1.59 -5.61
N GLN A 351 10.78 1.08 -5.24
CA GLN A 351 9.97 0.28 -6.16
C GLN A 351 9.61 1.09 -7.42
N GLY A 352 9.23 2.35 -7.27
CA GLY A 352 8.96 3.25 -8.40
C GLY A 352 10.19 3.49 -9.28
N ASN A 353 11.38 3.66 -8.69
CA ASN A 353 12.62 3.78 -9.44
C ASN A 353 12.89 2.52 -10.27
N LEU A 354 12.75 1.34 -9.63
CA LEU A 354 13.02 0.05 -10.27
C LEU A 354 12.03 -0.26 -11.39
N LEU A 355 10.74 0.04 -11.21
CA LEU A 355 9.75 -0.12 -12.28
C LEU A 355 10.14 0.64 -13.54
N ARG A 356 10.58 1.91 -13.40
CA ARG A 356 11.08 2.71 -14.53
C ARG A 356 12.35 2.14 -15.14
N ILE A 357 13.32 1.74 -14.31
CA ILE A 357 14.61 1.22 -14.77
C ILE A 357 14.42 -0.10 -15.53
N LEU A 358 13.51 -0.94 -15.07
CA LEU A 358 13.20 -2.24 -15.66
C LEU A 358 12.21 -2.14 -16.84
N GLY A 359 11.71 -0.94 -17.17
CA GLY A 359 10.75 -0.74 -18.26
C GLY A 359 9.37 -1.33 -17.99
N ALA A 360 8.99 -1.49 -16.71
CA ALA A 360 7.72 -2.02 -16.23
C ALA A 360 6.82 -0.90 -15.69
N ASP A 361 6.69 0.19 -16.45
CA ASP A 361 6.00 1.43 -16.03
C ASP A 361 4.88 1.88 -16.98
N SER A 362 4.45 1.01 -17.90
CA SER A 362 3.27 1.23 -18.74
C SER A 362 1.96 1.17 -17.91
N ASP A 363 0.85 1.63 -18.47
CA ASP A 363 -0.48 1.51 -17.83
C ASP A 363 -0.82 0.06 -17.48
N ALA A 364 -0.45 -0.87 -18.36
CA ALA A 364 -0.66 -2.29 -18.15
C ALA A 364 0.20 -2.84 -16.98
N ASP A 365 1.46 -2.39 -16.86
CA ASP A 365 2.36 -2.81 -15.78
C ASP A 365 1.92 -2.26 -14.43
N LEU A 366 1.42 -1.01 -14.42
CA LEU A 366 0.95 -0.32 -13.23
C LEU A 366 -0.49 -0.67 -12.84
N ALA A 367 -1.17 -1.50 -13.62
CA ALA A 367 -2.53 -1.95 -13.31
C ALA A 367 -2.54 -2.95 -12.13
N VAL A 368 -3.59 -2.86 -11.30
CA VAL A 368 -3.92 -3.81 -10.23
C VAL A 368 -4.91 -4.82 -10.81
N VAL A 369 -4.44 -5.99 -11.18
CA VAL A 369 -5.20 -7.02 -11.90
C VAL A 369 -4.96 -8.42 -11.34
N VAL A 370 -5.90 -9.32 -11.60
CA VAL A 370 -5.71 -10.76 -11.32
C VAL A 370 -5.01 -11.39 -12.52
N GLU A 371 -3.88 -12.06 -12.28
CA GLU A 371 -3.12 -12.72 -13.34
C GLU A 371 -3.94 -13.83 -14.03
N GLY A 372 -3.87 -13.87 -15.36
CA GLY A 372 -4.60 -14.85 -16.16
C GLY A 372 -6.03 -14.44 -16.55
N THR A 373 -6.46 -13.21 -16.24
CA THR A 373 -7.78 -12.66 -16.61
C THR A 373 -7.72 -11.55 -17.66
N VAL A 374 -6.53 -11.23 -18.17
CA VAL A 374 -6.32 -10.22 -19.23
C VAL A 374 -6.01 -10.92 -20.55
#